data_5915f819d2165646d34c46c1b1841556
#
_entry.id   5915f819d2165646d34c46c1b1841556
#
_cell.length_a   1.000
_cell.length_b   1.000
_cell.length_c   1.000
_cell.angle_alpha   90.00
_cell.angle_beta   90.00
_cell.angle_gamma   90.00
#
_symmetry.space_group_name_H-M   'P 1'
#
loop_
_entity.id
_entity.type
_entity.pdbx_description
1 polymer ?
#
loop_
_entity_poly.entity_id
_entity_poly.type
_entity_poly.pdbx_seq_one_letter_code
_entity_poly.pdbx_strand_id
1 'polypeptide(L)'
;MTILIVEDDEAIAKSLASLLEAEGYRAIHVPDGRSALAELRSGEKPSVILLDMNMPGMNGWQFREEQVKDEALASIPIIVCTADARAADEAKKIGAAGWLRKPVDPARLLEAVGQHGRSGQPSS
;
A
#
# COMPACT_ATOMS: atom_id res chain seq x y z
N MET A 1 -3.72 -13.24 -4.83
CA MET A 1 -2.92 -11.99 -4.77
C MET A 1 -2.98 -11.42 -3.35
N THR A 2 -1.85 -11.06 -2.80
CA THR A 2 -1.74 -10.53 -1.44
C THR A 2 -1.51 -9.03 -1.47
N ILE A 3 -2.24 -8.31 -0.63
CA ILE A 3 -2.15 -6.86 -0.51
C ILE A 3 -1.70 -6.53 0.92
N LEU A 4 -0.67 -5.73 1.04
CA LEU A 4 -0.22 -5.25 2.35
C LEU A 4 -0.83 -3.89 2.63
N ILE A 5 -1.51 -3.75 3.75
CA ILE A 5 -2.13 -2.51 4.17
C ILE A 5 -1.29 -1.92 5.30
N VAL A 6 -0.67 -0.76 5.06
CA VAL A 6 0.12 -0.05 6.06
C VAL A 6 -0.70 1.14 6.53
N GLU A 7 -1.35 0.99 7.66
CA GLU A 7 -2.32 1.97 8.19
C GLU A 7 -2.36 1.89 9.70
N ASP A 8 -2.22 3.02 10.38
CA ASP A 8 -2.24 3.08 11.84
C ASP A 8 -3.66 3.08 12.42
N ASP A 9 -4.66 3.50 11.65
CA ASP A 9 -6.05 3.45 12.08
C ASP A 9 -6.61 2.05 11.83
N GLU A 10 -6.84 1.32 12.91
CA GLU A 10 -7.29 -0.06 12.84
C GLU A 10 -8.67 -0.21 12.18
N ALA A 11 -9.58 0.72 12.42
CA ALA A 11 -10.92 0.68 11.82
C ALA A 11 -10.84 0.85 10.30
N ILE A 12 -10.02 1.78 9.83
CA ILE A 12 -9.81 1.99 8.39
C ILE A 12 -9.17 0.74 7.78
N ALA A 13 -8.15 0.20 8.43
CA ALA A 13 -7.45 -0.99 7.94
C ALA A 13 -8.40 -2.18 7.81
N LYS A 14 -9.26 -2.39 8.80
CA LYS A 14 -10.25 -3.49 8.76
C LYS A 14 -11.25 -3.31 7.63
N SER A 15 -11.70 -2.07 7.40
CA SER A 15 -12.63 -1.79 6.30
C SER A 15 -11.99 -2.08 4.95
N LEU A 16 -10.75 -1.65 4.77
CA LEU A 16 -10.02 -1.93 3.53
C LEU A 16 -9.80 -3.42 3.32
N ALA A 17 -9.40 -4.12 4.37
CA ALA A 17 -9.19 -5.57 4.33
C ALA A 17 -10.46 -6.31 3.94
N SER A 18 -11.59 -5.93 4.53
CA SER A 18 -12.88 -6.57 4.24
C SER A 18 -13.27 -6.41 2.78
N LEU A 19 -13.08 -5.21 2.22
CA LEU A 19 -13.37 -4.94 0.81
C LEU A 19 -12.50 -5.80 -0.11
N LEU A 20 -11.23 -5.91 0.20
CA LEU A 20 -10.27 -6.68 -0.60
C LEU A 20 -10.55 -8.18 -0.50
N GLU A 21 -10.83 -8.67 0.69
CA GLU A 21 -11.13 -10.09 0.91
C GLU A 21 -12.42 -10.52 0.22
N ALA A 22 -13.41 -9.63 0.16
CA ALA A 22 -14.65 -9.90 -0.55
C ALA A 22 -14.42 -10.10 -2.06
N GLU A 23 -13.34 -9.53 -2.59
CA GLU A 23 -12.97 -9.68 -4.00
C GLU A 23 -11.96 -10.81 -4.22
N GLY A 24 -11.66 -11.58 -3.19
CA GLY A 24 -10.77 -12.73 -3.31
C GLY A 24 -9.29 -12.44 -3.07
N TYR A 25 -8.94 -11.22 -2.66
CA TYR A 25 -7.56 -10.89 -2.31
C TYR A 25 -7.27 -11.29 -0.89
N ARG A 26 -6.01 -11.60 -0.62
CA ARG A 26 -5.55 -11.79 0.75
C ARG A 26 -5.02 -10.45 1.26
N ALA A 27 -5.52 -9.98 2.39
CA ALA A 27 -5.10 -8.71 2.97
C ALA A 27 -4.32 -8.94 4.25
N ILE A 28 -3.15 -8.31 4.35
CA ILE A 28 -2.33 -8.33 5.55
C ILE A 28 -2.24 -6.89 6.03
N HIS A 29 -2.56 -6.66 7.30
CA HIS A 29 -2.50 -5.33 7.89
C HIS A 29 -1.33 -5.20 8.86
N VAL A 30 -0.59 -4.10 8.74
CA VAL A 30 0.44 -3.70 9.71
C VAL A 30 0.22 -2.23 10.09
N PRO A 31 0.51 -1.85 11.34
CA PRO A 31 0.13 -0.52 11.83
C PRO A 31 1.11 0.61 11.50
N ASP A 32 2.33 0.28 11.05
CA ASP A 32 3.35 1.30 10.82
C ASP A 32 4.40 0.84 9.81
N GLY A 33 5.29 1.77 9.44
CA GLY A 33 6.30 1.49 8.42
C GLY A 33 7.34 0.46 8.84
N ARG A 34 7.69 0.42 10.11
CA ARG A 34 8.68 -0.56 10.62
C ARG A 34 8.13 -1.96 10.56
N SER A 35 6.88 -2.14 10.98
CA SER A 35 6.19 -3.42 10.89
C SER A 35 6.05 -3.86 9.44
N ALA A 36 5.79 -2.90 8.53
CA ALA A 36 5.70 -3.18 7.11
C ALA A 36 7.03 -3.71 6.56
N LEU A 37 8.14 -3.08 6.90
CA LEU A 37 9.44 -3.54 6.45
C LEU A 37 9.77 -4.93 6.99
N ALA A 38 9.44 -5.18 8.25
CA ALA A 38 9.65 -6.49 8.86
C ALA A 38 8.83 -7.56 8.14
N GLU A 39 7.57 -7.26 7.82
CA GLU A 39 6.70 -8.18 7.10
C GLU A 39 7.24 -8.46 5.69
N LEU A 40 7.69 -7.43 4.99
CA LEU A 40 8.24 -7.57 3.65
C LEU A 40 9.51 -8.42 3.62
N ARG A 41 10.32 -8.34 4.67
CA ARG A 41 11.59 -9.07 4.74
C ARG A 41 11.43 -10.51 5.19
N SER A 42 10.43 -10.79 6.02
CA SER A 42 10.26 -12.11 6.63
C SER A 42 9.12 -12.93 6.03
N GLY A 43 8.16 -12.28 5.39
CA GLY A 43 6.96 -12.92 4.90
C GLY A 43 6.90 -13.04 3.39
N GLU A 44 5.71 -13.41 2.92
CA GLU A 44 5.41 -13.44 1.51
C GLU A 44 5.36 -12.01 0.96
N LYS A 45 5.96 -11.79 -0.20
CA LYS A 45 5.94 -10.47 -0.82
C LYS A 45 4.56 -10.17 -1.40
N PRO A 46 3.96 -9.03 -1.03
CA PRO A 46 2.66 -8.66 -1.59
C PRO A 46 2.78 -8.19 -3.03
N SER A 47 1.64 -8.23 -3.73
CA SER A 47 1.57 -7.70 -5.08
C SER A 47 1.45 -6.18 -5.11
N VAL A 48 0.86 -5.61 -4.06
CA VAL A 48 0.64 -4.17 -3.90
C VAL A 48 0.73 -3.80 -2.43
N ILE A 49 1.24 -2.61 -2.16
CA ILE A 49 1.25 -2.02 -0.82
C ILE A 49 0.32 -0.81 -0.82
N LEU A 50 -0.68 -0.81 0.06
CA LEU A 50 -1.50 0.37 0.33
C LEU A 50 -0.82 1.11 1.48
N LEU A 51 -0.35 2.32 1.23
CA LEU A 51 0.51 3.04 2.17
C LEU A 51 -0.14 4.34 2.64
N ASP A 52 -0.39 4.43 3.94
CA ASP A 52 -0.78 5.69 4.57
C ASP A 52 0.47 6.56 4.74
N MET A 53 0.40 7.80 4.30
CA MET A 53 1.54 8.73 4.39
C MET A 53 1.72 9.34 5.77
N ASN A 54 0.66 9.39 6.56
CA ASN A 54 0.68 10.06 7.88
C ASN A 54 0.58 9.06 9.02
N MET A 55 1.70 8.43 9.34
CA MET A 55 1.77 7.46 10.44
C MET A 55 2.75 7.93 11.51
N PRO A 56 2.50 7.60 12.80
CA PRO A 56 3.46 7.91 13.84
C PRO A 56 4.73 7.07 13.68
N GLY A 57 5.84 7.60 14.13
CA GLY A 57 7.13 6.94 13.98
C GLY A 57 7.64 7.05 12.56
N MET A 58 7.69 5.94 11.83
CA MET A 58 8.10 5.93 10.44
C MET A 58 6.90 6.26 9.54
N ASN A 59 6.89 7.44 8.93
CA ASN A 59 5.81 7.84 8.02
C ASN A 59 6.02 7.23 6.62
N GLY A 60 5.07 7.51 5.71
CA GLY A 60 5.13 6.93 4.36
C GLY A 60 6.36 7.33 3.56
N TRP A 61 6.85 8.56 3.75
CA TRP A 61 8.06 9.03 3.07
C TRP A 61 9.28 8.22 3.51
N GLN A 62 9.42 8.03 4.81
CA GLN A 62 10.52 7.27 5.40
C GLN A 62 10.44 5.79 5.04
N PHE A 63 9.25 5.24 5.02
CA PHE A 63 9.05 3.86 4.60
C PHE A 63 9.51 3.64 3.16
N ARG A 64 9.10 4.54 2.25
CA ARG A 64 9.48 4.43 0.84
C ARG A 64 10.99 4.55 0.66
N GLU A 65 11.62 5.42 1.42
CA GLU A 65 13.06 5.59 1.40
C GLU A 65 13.78 4.28 1.75
N GLU A 66 13.31 3.58 2.76
CA GLU A 66 13.87 2.30 3.17
C GLU A 66 13.53 1.18 2.17
N GLN A 67 12.34 1.21 1.61
CA GLN A 67 11.92 0.21 0.62
C GLN A 67 12.83 0.24 -0.61
N VAL A 68 13.12 1.40 -1.14
CA VAL A 68 13.91 1.52 -2.38
C VAL A 68 15.37 1.15 -2.20
N LYS A 69 15.88 1.15 -0.96
CA LYS A 69 17.24 0.71 -0.67
C LYS A 69 17.38 -0.81 -0.79
N ASP A 70 16.30 -1.54 -0.69
CA ASP A 70 16.30 -3.00 -0.78
C ASP A 70 15.82 -3.41 -2.17
N GLU A 71 16.72 -3.90 -3.01
CA GLU A 71 16.41 -4.28 -4.37
C GLU A 71 15.27 -5.30 -4.47
N ALA A 72 15.18 -6.18 -3.50
CA ALA A 72 14.12 -7.20 -3.49
C ALA A 72 12.75 -6.61 -3.24
N LEU A 73 12.67 -5.43 -2.63
CA LEU A 73 11.41 -4.79 -2.26
C LEU A 73 11.06 -3.58 -3.14
N ALA A 74 12.06 -2.97 -3.76
CA ALA A 74 11.90 -1.70 -4.46
C ALA A 74 10.87 -1.72 -5.60
N SER A 75 10.67 -2.86 -6.22
CA SER A 75 9.75 -2.99 -7.36
C SER A 75 8.29 -3.24 -6.98
N ILE A 76 7.99 -3.47 -5.70
CA ILE A 76 6.61 -3.70 -5.29
C ILE A 76 5.82 -2.39 -5.44
N PRO A 77 4.72 -2.39 -6.22
CA PRO A 77 3.93 -1.16 -6.43
C PRO A 77 3.31 -0.64 -5.15
N ILE A 78 3.36 0.68 -4.98
CA ILE A 78 2.74 1.36 -3.84
C ILE A 78 1.56 2.19 -4.33
N ILE A 79 0.44 2.09 -3.62
CA ILE A 79 -0.70 2.97 -3.79
C ILE A 79 -0.79 3.81 -2.54
N VAL A 80 -0.60 5.12 -2.68
CA VAL A 80 -0.68 6.06 -1.56
C VAL A 80 -2.12 6.27 -1.14
N CYS A 81 -2.40 6.22 0.17
CA CYS A 81 -3.71 6.51 0.74
C CYS A 81 -3.55 7.68 1.70
N THR A 82 -4.15 8.81 1.40
CA THR A 82 -4.00 10.00 2.23
C THR A 82 -5.23 10.90 2.16
N ALA A 83 -5.49 11.64 3.24
CA ALA A 83 -6.56 12.63 3.27
C ALA A 83 -6.11 13.98 2.68
N ASP A 84 -4.82 14.14 2.43
CA ASP A 84 -4.26 15.38 1.91
C ASP A 84 -4.75 15.63 0.48
N ALA A 85 -5.13 16.89 0.19
CA ALA A 85 -5.55 17.28 -1.15
C ALA A 85 -4.43 17.12 -2.19
N ARG A 86 -3.18 16.99 -1.74
CA ARG A 86 -2.02 16.82 -2.62
C ARG A 86 -1.63 15.35 -2.80
N ALA A 87 -2.59 14.44 -2.64
CA ALA A 87 -2.33 13.00 -2.76
C ALA A 87 -1.57 12.64 -4.06
N ALA A 88 -1.99 13.20 -5.18
CA ALA A 88 -1.34 12.95 -6.47
C ALA A 88 0.11 13.41 -6.49
N ASP A 89 0.39 14.58 -5.90
CA ASP A 89 1.74 15.13 -5.83
C ASP A 89 2.62 14.28 -4.91
N GLU A 90 2.09 13.85 -3.77
CA GLU A 90 2.82 12.98 -2.85
C GLU A 90 3.18 11.66 -3.51
N ALA A 91 2.23 11.05 -4.21
CA ALA A 91 2.46 9.81 -4.93
C ALA A 91 3.57 9.96 -5.97
N LYS A 92 3.53 11.04 -6.73
CA LYS A 92 4.52 11.33 -7.75
C LYS A 92 5.91 11.49 -7.16
N LYS A 93 6.02 12.20 -6.04
CA LYS A 93 7.32 12.45 -5.39
C LYS A 93 7.99 11.17 -4.90
N ILE A 94 7.23 10.19 -4.45
CA ILE A 94 7.81 8.94 -3.97
C ILE A 94 7.84 7.84 -5.03
N GLY A 95 7.40 8.13 -6.24
CA GLY A 95 7.38 7.15 -7.31
C GLY A 95 6.35 6.06 -7.10
N ALA A 96 5.20 6.38 -6.49
CA ALA A 96 4.13 5.43 -6.29
C ALA A 96 3.42 5.12 -7.61
N ALA A 97 2.84 3.93 -7.69
CA ALA A 97 2.10 3.50 -8.86
C ALA A 97 0.73 4.19 -8.98
N GLY A 98 0.15 4.56 -7.83
CA GLY A 98 -1.14 5.23 -7.82
C GLY A 98 -1.42 5.88 -6.49
N TRP A 99 -2.61 6.46 -6.36
CA TRP A 99 -3.02 7.12 -5.14
C TRP A 99 -4.54 7.03 -4.95
N LEU A 100 -4.93 7.07 -3.67
CA LEU A 100 -6.34 7.10 -3.29
C LEU A 100 -6.48 8.16 -2.21
N ARG A 101 -7.51 8.96 -2.30
CA ARG A 101 -7.79 10.00 -1.32
C ARG A 101 -8.79 9.50 -0.29
N LYS A 102 -8.51 9.73 0.99
CA LYS A 102 -9.43 9.35 2.07
C LYS A 102 -10.60 10.34 2.15
N PRO A 103 -11.82 9.90 2.41
CA PRO A 103 -12.23 8.50 2.60
C PRO A 103 -12.17 7.73 1.28
N VAL A 104 -11.66 6.50 1.34
CA VAL A 104 -11.41 5.71 0.14
C VAL A 104 -12.71 5.18 -0.44
N ASP A 105 -12.96 5.46 -1.72
CA ASP A 105 -14.08 4.91 -2.46
C ASP A 105 -13.81 3.43 -2.77
N PRO A 106 -14.69 2.51 -2.34
CA PRO A 106 -14.49 1.08 -2.58
C PRO A 106 -14.24 0.72 -4.04
N ALA A 107 -14.99 1.31 -4.97
CA ALA A 107 -14.81 1.02 -6.39
C ALA A 107 -13.43 1.45 -6.89
N ARG A 108 -12.95 2.59 -6.44
CA ARG A 108 -11.63 3.09 -6.81
C ARG A 108 -10.50 2.25 -6.20
N LEU A 109 -10.71 1.79 -4.98
CA LEU A 109 -9.74 0.89 -4.33
C LEU A 109 -9.56 -0.38 -5.14
N LEU A 110 -10.66 -1.03 -5.49
CA LEU A 110 -10.62 -2.29 -6.24
C LEU A 110 -10.03 -2.10 -7.63
N GLU A 111 -10.38 -1.00 -8.29
CA GLU A 111 -9.82 -0.67 -9.59
C GLU A 111 -8.30 -0.45 -9.52
N ALA A 112 -7.83 0.33 -8.55
CA ALA A 112 -6.42 0.64 -8.38
C ALA A 112 -5.62 -0.64 -8.06
N VAL A 113 -6.11 -1.45 -7.15
CA VAL A 113 -5.45 -2.70 -6.77
C VAL A 113 -5.40 -3.67 -7.96
N GLY A 114 -6.50 -3.81 -8.68
CA GLY A 114 -6.55 -4.68 -9.85
C GLY A 114 -5.60 -4.23 -10.96
N GLN A 115 -5.52 -2.94 -11.20
CA GLN A 115 -4.67 -2.37 -12.23
C GLN A 115 -3.19 -2.47 -11.87
N HIS A 116 -2.80 -2.06 -10.68
CA HIS A 116 -1.40 -1.95 -10.29
C HIS A 116 -0.82 -3.26 -9.76
N GLY A 117 -1.63 -4.08 -9.12
CA GLY A 117 -1.18 -5.39 -8.69
C GLY A 117 -0.82 -6.29 -9.85
N ARG A 118 -1.52 -6.18 -10.96
CA ARG A 118 -1.25 -6.96 -12.18
C ARG A 118 -0.03 -6.46 -12.91
N SER A 119 0.25 -5.16 -12.87
CA SER A 119 1.38 -4.57 -13.59
C SER A 119 2.72 -5.04 -13.04
N GLY A 120 2.78 -5.53 -11.81
CA GLY A 120 3.99 -6.08 -11.20
C GLY A 120 4.22 -7.54 -11.53
N GLN A 121 3.32 -8.19 -12.29
CA GLN A 121 3.44 -9.59 -12.65
C GLN A 121 3.97 -9.74 -14.08
N PRO A 122 4.76 -10.79 -14.34
CA PRO A 122 5.16 -11.05 -15.73
C PRO A 122 3.89 -11.23 -16.53
N SER A 123 3.85 -10.64 -17.70
CA SER A 123 2.67 -10.73 -18.54
C SER A 123 2.38 -12.18 -18.86
N SER A 124 1.27 -12.58 -18.43
CA SER A 124 0.78 -13.90 -18.76
C SER A 124 0.16 -13.88 -20.14
#